data_f032add4340a6a5ca5231b29e24fbc15
#
_entry.id   f032add4340a6a5ca5231b29e24fbc15
#
_cell.length_a   1.000
_cell.length_b   1.000
_cell.length_c   1.000
_cell.angle_alpha   90.00
_cell.angle_beta   90.00
_cell.angle_gamma   90.00
#
_symmetry.space_group_name_H-M   'P 1'
#
loop_
_entity.id
_entity.type
_entity.pdbx_description
1 polymer ?
#
loop_
_entity_poly.entity_id
_entity_poly.type
_entity_poly.pdbx_seq_one_letter_code
_entity_poly.pdbx_strand_id
1 'polypeptide(L)'
;RLYRRDPASKLAPVKLKRIHPLGKSPVVTDGDTVVAESGAIIEYLAERFGAQAPAELAHLEPARGTAAHRQCRFWMHYAEGSLMNWLVMKLVFDTIPRQPMPFFVRPIARTLCAKVQQRLIGPNVQTALAFMDAHLAQHDWFAGGHLTMADFQMSFAVEAALARGGDETAWPHLVAYRQRMRARPAYQR
;
A
#
# COMPACT_ATOMS: atom_id res chain seq x y z
N ARG A 1 -12.80 -2.10 15.28
CA ARG A 1 -13.85 -3.11 14.98
C ARG A 1 -13.58 -3.74 13.62
N LEU A 2 -13.79 -5.05 13.49
CA LEU A 2 -13.67 -5.77 12.22
C LEU A 2 -15.02 -5.81 11.49
N TYR A 3 -15.05 -5.35 10.25
CA TYR A 3 -16.21 -5.43 9.36
C TYR A 3 -15.93 -6.43 8.24
N ARG A 4 -16.70 -7.52 8.19
CA ARG A 4 -16.59 -8.52 7.13
C ARG A 4 -17.45 -8.10 5.94
N ARG A 5 -16.90 -8.22 4.74
CA ARG A 5 -17.66 -8.05 3.49
C ARG A 5 -18.68 -9.17 3.33
N ASP A 6 -19.78 -8.85 2.68
CA ASP A 6 -20.77 -9.86 2.28
C ASP A 6 -20.10 -10.90 1.37
N PRO A 7 -20.24 -12.21 1.68
CA PRO A 7 -19.53 -13.27 0.93
C PRO A 7 -19.94 -13.37 -0.53
N ALA A 8 -21.19 -13.06 -0.88
CA ALA A 8 -21.71 -13.19 -2.24
C ALA A 8 -21.42 -11.93 -3.08
N SER A 9 -21.83 -10.77 -2.60
CA SER A 9 -21.69 -9.51 -3.33
C SER A 9 -20.31 -8.87 -3.21
N LYS A 10 -19.51 -9.29 -2.20
CA LYS A 10 -18.22 -8.66 -1.83
C LYS A 10 -18.33 -7.20 -1.41
N LEU A 11 -19.55 -6.72 -1.23
CA LEU A 11 -19.81 -5.34 -0.82
C LEU A 11 -19.60 -5.13 0.68
N ALA A 12 -19.37 -3.87 1.04
CA ALA A 12 -19.26 -3.46 2.41
C ALA A 12 -20.59 -3.59 3.15
N PRO A 13 -20.60 -4.01 4.43
CA PRO A 13 -21.82 -4.11 5.21
C PRO A 13 -22.43 -2.72 5.45
N VAL A 14 -23.76 -2.66 5.58
CA VAL A 14 -24.52 -1.43 5.81
C VAL A 14 -23.98 -0.66 7.03
N LYS A 15 -23.55 -1.35 8.08
CA LYS A 15 -22.97 -0.74 9.28
C LYS A 15 -21.73 0.12 8.97
N LEU A 16 -20.88 -0.30 8.03
CA LEU A 16 -19.71 0.46 7.62
C LEU A 16 -20.09 1.68 6.76
N LYS A 17 -21.12 1.53 5.90
CA LYS A 17 -21.65 2.63 5.10
C LYS A 17 -22.31 3.74 5.94
N ARG A 18 -22.80 3.40 7.16
CA ARG A 18 -23.31 4.41 8.10
C ARG A 18 -22.21 5.26 8.73
N ILE A 19 -20.98 4.74 8.81
CA ILE A 19 -19.82 5.49 9.31
C ILE A 19 -19.28 6.40 8.21
N HIS A 20 -19.09 5.85 7.00
CA HIS A 20 -18.62 6.62 5.85
C HIS A 20 -19.33 6.12 4.58
N PRO A 21 -19.89 7.00 3.72
CA PRO A 21 -20.79 6.63 2.61
C PRO A 21 -20.13 5.69 1.59
N LEU A 22 -18.82 5.77 1.39
CA LEU A 22 -18.08 4.85 0.50
C LEU A 22 -18.05 3.41 1.03
N GLY A 23 -18.25 3.19 2.34
CA GLY A 23 -18.20 1.87 2.94
C GLY A 23 -16.85 1.16 2.75
N LYS A 24 -15.77 1.92 2.62
CA LYS A 24 -14.40 1.40 2.48
C LYS A 24 -13.69 1.36 3.83
N SER A 25 -12.67 0.54 3.92
CA SER A 25 -11.74 0.43 5.04
C SER A 25 -10.33 0.70 4.52
N PRO A 26 -9.48 1.40 5.28
CA PRO A 26 -9.69 1.84 6.67
C PRO A 26 -10.59 3.09 6.81
N VAL A 27 -11.21 3.24 7.97
CA VAL A 27 -11.90 4.44 8.42
C VAL A 27 -11.70 4.60 9.93
N VAL A 28 -11.43 5.79 10.39
CA VAL A 28 -11.20 6.14 11.80
C VAL A 28 -12.28 7.12 12.25
N THR A 29 -12.75 6.95 13.48
CA THR A 29 -13.64 7.91 14.15
C THR A 29 -12.98 8.38 15.45
N ASP A 30 -12.95 9.69 15.67
CA ASP A 30 -12.45 10.35 16.89
C ASP A 30 -13.46 11.42 17.29
N GLY A 31 -14.30 11.11 18.30
CA GLY A 31 -15.49 11.89 18.60
C GLY A 31 -16.41 12.00 17.38
N ASP A 32 -16.72 13.22 16.97
CA ASP A 32 -17.56 13.52 15.79
C ASP A 32 -16.76 13.54 14.47
N THR A 33 -15.43 13.44 14.54
CA THR A 33 -14.57 13.43 13.36
C THR A 33 -14.54 12.03 12.73
N VAL A 34 -14.79 11.98 11.43
CA VAL A 34 -14.67 10.74 10.64
C VAL A 34 -13.64 10.96 9.54
N VAL A 35 -12.58 10.16 9.55
CA VAL A 35 -11.49 10.23 8.56
C VAL A 35 -11.44 8.92 7.79
N ALA A 36 -11.48 9.00 6.47
CA ALA A 36 -11.29 7.90 5.53
C ALA A 36 -10.08 8.19 4.64
N GLU A 37 -9.64 7.19 3.87
CA GLU A 37 -8.41 7.15 3.08
C GLU A 37 -7.16 6.97 3.96
N SER A 38 -6.34 5.97 3.63
CA SER A 38 -5.17 5.60 4.45
C SER A 38 -4.19 6.76 4.67
N GLY A 39 -3.90 7.53 3.62
CA GLY A 39 -3.01 8.69 3.71
C GLY A 39 -3.57 9.77 4.65
N ALA A 40 -4.85 10.14 4.49
CA ALA A 40 -5.49 11.13 5.34
C ALA A 40 -5.58 10.67 6.81
N ILE A 41 -5.79 9.38 7.05
CA ILE A 41 -5.80 8.80 8.39
C ILE A 41 -4.41 8.91 9.03
N ILE A 42 -3.34 8.59 8.28
CA ILE A 42 -1.97 8.68 8.77
C ILE A 42 -1.62 10.13 9.11
N GLU A 43 -1.94 11.09 8.23
CA GLU A 43 -1.74 12.51 8.46
C GLU A 43 -2.52 12.99 9.69
N TYR A 44 -3.81 12.67 9.80
CA TYR A 44 -4.63 13.02 10.96
C TYR A 44 -4.06 12.49 12.28
N LEU A 45 -3.64 11.22 12.30
CA LEU A 45 -3.08 10.60 13.50
C LEU A 45 -1.74 11.24 13.89
N ALA A 46 -0.89 11.55 12.92
CA ALA A 46 0.39 12.23 13.18
C ALA A 46 0.18 13.65 13.71
N GLU A 47 -0.74 14.41 13.15
CA GLU A 47 -1.09 15.76 13.59
C GLU A 47 -1.72 15.74 15.00
N ARG A 48 -2.70 14.89 15.21
CA ARG A 48 -3.51 14.86 16.45
C ARG A 48 -2.77 14.29 17.64
N PHE A 49 -1.92 13.28 17.44
CA PHE A 49 -1.29 12.49 18.48
C PHE A 49 0.23 12.50 18.44
N GLY A 50 0.85 13.11 17.42
CA GLY A 50 2.30 13.08 17.24
C GLY A 50 3.08 13.68 18.41
N ALA A 51 2.58 14.75 19.02
CA ALA A 51 3.21 15.39 20.18
C ALA A 51 3.23 14.48 21.44
N GLN A 52 2.34 13.49 21.51
CA GLN A 52 2.24 12.52 22.61
C GLN A 52 2.86 11.17 22.25
N ALA A 53 3.38 11.04 21.02
CA ALA A 53 3.97 9.81 20.53
C ALA A 53 5.31 9.52 21.23
N PRO A 54 5.72 8.24 21.33
CA PRO A 54 7.06 7.89 21.80
C PRO A 54 8.14 8.60 20.97
N ALA A 55 9.30 8.86 21.61
CA ALA A 55 10.40 9.60 20.99
C ALA A 55 10.86 9.04 19.64
N GLU A 56 10.76 7.74 19.44
CA GLU A 56 11.03 7.04 18.18
C GLU A 56 10.07 7.42 17.02
N LEU A 57 8.94 8.04 17.34
CA LEU A 57 7.94 8.55 16.39
C LEU A 57 7.95 10.08 16.29
N ALA A 58 8.90 10.77 16.92
CA ALA A 58 8.99 12.24 16.90
C ALA A 58 9.24 12.81 15.49
N HIS A 59 9.70 11.99 14.56
CA HIS A 59 10.04 12.38 13.19
C HIS A 59 9.00 11.94 12.13
N LEU A 60 7.79 11.54 12.55
CA LEU A 60 6.76 11.06 11.62
C LEU A 60 6.45 12.07 10.52
N GLU A 61 6.37 13.35 10.86
CA GLU A 61 6.24 14.43 9.87
C GLU A 61 7.54 15.23 9.84
N PRO A 62 8.37 15.10 8.79
CA PRO A 62 9.57 15.91 8.66
C PRO A 62 9.24 17.41 8.52
N ALA A 63 10.12 18.28 9.04
CA ALA A 63 9.92 19.72 9.02
C ALA A 63 9.64 20.26 7.61
N ARG A 64 8.61 21.10 7.48
CA ARG A 64 8.21 21.70 6.20
C ARG A 64 9.35 22.45 5.54
N GLY A 65 9.44 22.40 4.21
CA GLY A 65 10.50 23.03 3.42
C GLY A 65 11.78 22.20 3.29
N THR A 66 11.96 21.13 4.07
CA THR A 66 13.13 20.24 3.99
C THR A 66 13.05 19.25 2.83
N ALA A 67 14.19 18.65 2.47
CA ALA A 67 14.23 17.54 1.50
C ALA A 67 13.46 16.33 2.01
N ALA A 68 13.61 15.98 3.28
CA ALA A 68 12.88 14.86 3.91
C ALA A 68 11.37 15.07 3.85
N HIS A 69 10.86 16.29 4.08
CA HIS A 69 9.43 16.59 3.93
C HIS A 69 8.95 16.37 2.50
N ARG A 70 9.71 16.82 1.48
CA ARG A 70 9.34 16.58 0.07
C ARG A 70 9.34 15.10 -0.28
N GLN A 71 10.32 14.34 0.20
CA GLN A 71 10.37 12.88 0.02
C GLN A 71 9.20 12.18 0.73
N CYS A 72 8.88 12.57 1.97
CA CYS A 72 7.74 12.02 2.69
C CYS A 72 6.44 12.22 1.89
N ARG A 73 6.18 13.43 1.40
CA ARG A 73 5.02 13.72 0.55
C ARG A 73 5.04 12.90 -0.75
N PHE A 74 6.19 12.81 -1.41
CA PHE A 74 6.32 12.00 -2.63
C PHE A 74 5.91 10.54 -2.38
N TRP A 75 6.47 9.90 -1.37
CA TRP A 75 6.19 8.48 -1.11
C TRP A 75 4.77 8.23 -0.58
N MET A 76 4.20 9.16 0.19
CA MET A 76 2.79 9.13 0.58
C MET A 76 1.86 9.06 -0.64
N HIS A 77 2.12 9.89 -1.66
CA HIS A 77 1.32 9.90 -2.88
C HIS A 77 1.68 8.77 -3.84
N TYR A 78 2.96 8.39 -3.92
CA TYR A 78 3.44 7.32 -4.80
C TYR A 78 2.77 5.98 -4.50
N ALA A 79 2.57 5.65 -3.24
CA ALA A 79 1.96 4.40 -2.81
C ALA A 79 0.63 4.15 -3.53
N GLU A 80 -0.31 5.07 -3.42
CA GLU A 80 -1.67 4.92 -3.97
C GLU A 80 -1.79 5.44 -5.40
N GLY A 81 -1.14 6.57 -5.71
CA GLY A 81 -1.27 7.22 -7.02
C GLY A 81 -0.52 6.52 -8.15
N SER A 82 0.55 5.79 -7.83
CA SER A 82 1.40 5.15 -8.84
C SER A 82 1.50 3.64 -8.66
N LEU A 83 1.97 3.17 -7.50
CA LEU A 83 2.30 1.77 -7.29
C LEU A 83 1.04 0.88 -7.23
N MET A 84 0.07 1.24 -6.37
CA MET A 84 -1.12 0.41 -6.15
C MET A 84 -1.96 0.23 -7.40
N ASN A 85 -1.99 1.19 -8.31
CA ASN A 85 -2.70 1.07 -9.59
C ASN A 85 -2.20 -0.13 -10.40
N TRP A 86 -0.88 -0.29 -10.53
CA TRP A 86 -0.28 -1.42 -11.23
C TRP A 86 -0.53 -2.75 -10.52
N LEU A 87 -0.45 -2.76 -9.19
CA LEU A 87 -0.68 -3.96 -8.39
C LEU A 87 -2.14 -4.42 -8.44
N VAL A 88 -3.09 -3.48 -8.44
CA VAL A 88 -4.52 -3.78 -8.61
C VAL A 88 -4.80 -4.28 -10.02
N MET A 89 -4.25 -3.64 -11.06
CA MET A 89 -4.35 -4.15 -12.43
C MET A 89 -3.80 -5.57 -12.53
N LYS A 90 -2.61 -5.82 -11.96
CA LYS A 90 -2.03 -7.17 -11.94
C LYS A 90 -2.97 -8.17 -11.28
N LEU A 91 -3.52 -7.84 -10.10
CA LEU A 91 -4.48 -8.70 -9.41
C LEU A 91 -5.71 -9.00 -10.26
N VAL A 92 -6.27 -8.00 -10.95
CA VAL A 92 -7.44 -8.16 -11.83
C VAL A 92 -7.11 -9.12 -12.97
N PHE A 93 -6.00 -8.89 -13.68
CA PHE A 93 -5.61 -9.73 -14.82
C PHE A 93 -5.15 -11.14 -14.41
N ASP A 94 -4.63 -11.33 -13.19
CA ASP A 94 -4.36 -12.65 -12.61
C ASP A 94 -5.66 -13.41 -12.28
N THR A 95 -6.73 -12.68 -11.96
CA THR A 95 -8.00 -13.24 -11.48
C THR A 95 -8.96 -13.57 -12.61
N ILE A 96 -9.00 -12.79 -13.68
CA ILE A 96 -9.93 -12.97 -14.81
C ILE A 96 -9.94 -14.41 -15.35
N PRO A 97 -8.79 -15.06 -15.66
CA PRO A 97 -8.80 -16.42 -16.23
C PRO A 97 -9.26 -17.51 -15.24
N ARG A 98 -9.37 -17.16 -13.95
CA ARG A 98 -9.80 -18.07 -12.88
C ARG A 98 -11.29 -17.96 -12.59
N GLN A 99 -11.98 -16.96 -13.16
CA GLN A 99 -13.43 -16.79 -12.98
C GLN A 99 -14.20 -17.90 -13.68
N PRO A 100 -15.42 -18.22 -13.22
CA PRO A 100 -16.33 -19.10 -13.93
C PRO A 100 -16.58 -18.59 -15.35
N MET A 101 -16.26 -19.45 -16.34
CA MET A 101 -16.49 -19.15 -17.76
C MET A 101 -16.57 -20.45 -18.57
N PRO A 102 -17.22 -20.44 -19.77
CA PRO A 102 -17.22 -21.58 -20.68
C PRO A 102 -15.80 -22.07 -20.98
N PHE A 103 -15.61 -23.39 -21.09
CA PHE A 103 -14.28 -23.99 -21.22
C PHE A 103 -13.50 -23.50 -22.44
N PHE A 104 -14.20 -23.22 -23.55
CA PHE A 104 -13.60 -22.74 -24.80
C PHE A 104 -13.18 -21.25 -24.75
N VAL A 105 -13.72 -20.45 -23.83
CA VAL A 105 -13.36 -19.04 -23.62
C VAL A 105 -12.08 -18.92 -22.77
N ARG A 106 -11.87 -19.86 -21.86
CA ARG A 106 -10.75 -19.81 -20.90
C ARG A 106 -9.36 -19.69 -21.54
N PRO A 107 -9.00 -20.44 -22.60
CA PRO A 107 -7.69 -20.29 -23.25
C PRO A 107 -7.52 -18.90 -23.89
N ILE A 108 -8.58 -18.34 -24.47
CA ILE A 108 -8.55 -16.99 -25.04
C ILE A 108 -8.29 -15.95 -23.94
N ALA A 109 -9.05 -16.02 -22.84
CA ALA A 109 -8.87 -15.15 -21.69
C ALA A 109 -7.47 -15.24 -21.11
N ARG A 110 -6.91 -16.44 -20.96
CA ARG A 110 -5.52 -16.66 -20.48
C ARG A 110 -4.50 -15.99 -21.39
N THR A 111 -4.62 -16.20 -22.70
CA THR A 111 -3.69 -15.62 -23.67
C THR A 111 -3.74 -14.10 -23.68
N LEU A 112 -4.94 -13.53 -23.67
CA LEU A 112 -5.13 -12.08 -23.65
C LEU A 112 -4.56 -11.47 -22.36
N CYS A 113 -4.91 -12.02 -21.20
CA CYS A 113 -4.41 -11.54 -19.92
C CYS A 113 -2.89 -11.67 -19.82
N ALA A 114 -2.31 -12.79 -20.28
CA ALA A 114 -0.87 -12.98 -20.30
C ALA A 114 -0.15 -11.93 -21.17
N LYS A 115 -0.69 -11.61 -22.35
CA LYS A 115 -0.14 -10.57 -23.23
C LYS A 115 -0.18 -9.18 -22.59
N VAL A 116 -1.27 -8.82 -21.95
CA VAL A 116 -1.39 -7.53 -21.23
C VAL A 116 -0.39 -7.48 -20.06
N GLN A 117 -0.30 -8.56 -19.31
CA GLN A 117 0.66 -8.64 -18.21
C GLN A 117 2.10 -8.53 -18.71
N GLN A 118 2.47 -9.26 -19.74
CA GLN A 118 3.82 -9.24 -20.30
C GLN A 118 4.22 -7.89 -20.89
N ARG A 119 3.29 -7.23 -21.61
CA ARG A 119 3.61 -6.00 -22.37
C ARG A 119 3.42 -4.71 -21.59
N LEU A 120 2.52 -4.70 -20.62
CA LEU A 120 2.15 -3.48 -19.93
C LEU A 120 2.37 -3.58 -18.41
N ILE A 121 1.70 -4.52 -17.74
CA ILE A 121 1.67 -4.54 -16.27
C ILE A 121 3.01 -4.97 -15.69
N GLY A 122 3.57 -6.07 -16.18
CA GLY A 122 4.84 -6.63 -15.67
C GLY A 122 5.99 -5.62 -15.72
N PRO A 123 6.29 -5.00 -16.88
CA PRO A 123 7.36 -4.00 -16.96
C PRO A 123 7.18 -2.84 -15.98
N ASN A 124 5.95 -2.33 -15.81
CA ASN A 124 5.69 -1.24 -14.86
C ASN A 124 5.85 -1.66 -13.39
N VAL A 125 5.42 -2.87 -13.04
CA VAL A 125 5.67 -3.43 -11.69
C VAL A 125 7.16 -3.63 -11.45
N GLN A 126 7.92 -4.17 -12.40
CA GLN A 126 9.37 -4.35 -12.29
C GLN A 126 10.09 -3.00 -12.15
N THR A 127 9.70 -2.00 -12.95
CA THR A 127 10.25 -0.64 -12.85
C THR A 127 9.99 -0.03 -11.46
N ALA A 128 8.78 -0.22 -10.93
CA ALA A 128 8.43 0.26 -9.60
C ALA A 128 9.24 -0.44 -8.49
N LEU A 129 9.42 -1.76 -8.57
CA LEU A 129 10.24 -2.52 -7.63
C LEU A 129 11.71 -2.08 -7.69
N ALA A 130 12.29 -1.97 -8.90
CA ALA A 130 13.67 -1.51 -9.08
C ALA A 130 13.88 -0.09 -8.52
N PHE A 131 12.94 0.82 -8.76
CA PHE A 131 12.99 2.18 -8.25
C PHE A 131 12.99 2.23 -6.72
N MET A 132 12.10 1.48 -6.08
CA MET A 132 12.02 1.42 -4.62
C MET A 132 13.23 0.72 -4.01
N ASP A 133 13.70 -0.38 -4.59
CA ASP A 133 14.85 -1.13 -4.09
C ASP A 133 16.15 -0.31 -4.18
N ALA A 134 16.37 0.40 -5.31
CA ALA A 134 17.51 1.30 -5.48
C ALA A 134 17.46 2.49 -4.48
N HIS A 135 16.28 3.00 -4.16
CA HIS A 135 16.14 4.02 -3.12
C HIS A 135 16.54 3.49 -1.74
N LEU A 136 16.03 2.31 -1.37
CA LEU A 136 16.30 1.68 -0.08
C LEU A 136 17.71 1.08 0.03
N ALA A 137 18.44 0.95 -1.08
CA ALA A 137 19.86 0.64 -1.06
C ALA A 137 20.71 1.77 -0.44
N GLN A 138 20.21 2.99 -0.44
CA GLN A 138 20.89 4.19 0.07
C GLN A 138 20.24 4.77 1.33
N HIS A 139 19.06 4.29 1.68
CA HIS A 139 18.25 4.83 2.77
C HIS A 139 17.59 3.72 3.56
N ASP A 140 17.60 3.84 4.88
CA ASP A 140 16.88 2.90 5.74
C ASP A 140 15.36 3.05 5.65
N TRP A 141 14.88 4.27 5.38
CA TRP A 141 13.47 4.65 5.34
C TRP A 141 13.15 5.44 4.08
N PHE A 142 11.90 5.49 3.68
CA PHE A 142 11.48 6.16 2.45
C PHE A 142 11.70 7.69 2.48
N ALA A 143 11.70 8.32 3.66
CA ALA A 143 11.87 9.77 3.75
C ALA A 143 12.91 10.17 4.79
N GLY A 144 14.18 10.05 4.43
CA GLY A 144 15.29 10.44 5.29
C GLY A 144 15.82 9.32 6.18
N GLY A 145 16.44 9.68 7.32
CA GLY A 145 17.11 8.74 8.23
C GLY A 145 16.21 8.13 9.31
N HIS A 146 14.92 8.46 9.33
CA HIS A 146 14.00 8.05 10.38
C HIS A 146 12.68 7.55 9.80
N LEU A 147 11.95 6.74 10.58
CA LEU A 147 10.59 6.32 10.26
C LEU A 147 9.68 7.56 10.13
N THR A 148 8.93 7.62 9.02
CA THR A 148 8.01 8.72 8.74
C THR A 148 6.61 8.18 8.37
N MET A 149 5.67 9.09 8.17
CA MET A 149 4.33 8.76 7.63
C MET A 149 4.41 8.00 6.31
N ALA A 150 5.41 8.30 5.47
CA ALA A 150 5.63 7.62 4.21
C ALA A 150 5.86 6.11 4.40
N ASP A 151 6.56 5.70 5.45
CA ASP A 151 6.85 4.29 5.72
C ASP A 151 5.59 3.53 6.12
N PHE A 152 4.67 4.15 6.87
CA PHE A 152 3.38 3.53 7.15
C PHE A 152 2.55 3.33 5.88
N GLN A 153 2.50 4.35 5.01
CA GLN A 153 1.78 4.26 3.74
C GLN A 153 2.42 3.23 2.79
N MET A 154 3.74 3.24 2.69
CA MET A 154 4.49 2.35 1.80
C MET A 154 4.56 0.90 2.31
N SER A 155 4.41 0.64 3.61
CA SER A 155 4.56 -0.71 4.18
C SER A 155 3.64 -1.73 3.51
N PHE A 156 2.35 -1.42 3.40
CA PHE A 156 1.38 -2.28 2.72
C PHE A 156 1.66 -2.40 1.22
N ALA A 157 2.02 -1.29 0.58
CA ALA A 157 2.31 -1.25 -0.85
C ALA A 157 3.55 -2.10 -1.20
N VAL A 158 4.61 -2.05 -0.38
CA VAL A 158 5.81 -2.88 -0.52
C VAL A 158 5.48 -4.37 -0.33
N GLU A 159 4.71 -4.73 0.70
CA GLU A 159 4.28 -6.12 0.89
C GLU A 159 3.48 -6.64 -0.31
N ALA A 160 2.54 -5.84 -0.80
CA ALA A 160 1.73 -6.19 -1.95
C ALA A 160 2.58 -6.30 -3.24
N ALA A 161 3.60 -5.45 -3.40
CA ALA A 161 4.51 -5.46 -4.55
C ALA A 161 5.41 -6.70 -4.53
N LEU A 162 6.04 -7.02 -3.40
CA LEU A 162 6.86 -8.22 -3.24
C LEU A 162 6.04 -9.49 -3.49
N ALA A 163 4.84 -9.59 -2.90
CA ALA A 163 3.97 -10.75 -3.09
C ALA A 163 3.52 -10.97 -4.55
N ARG A 164 3.61 -9.94 -5.41
CA ARG A 164 3.16 -9.99 -6.82
C ARG A 164 4.27 -9.77 -7.84
N GLY A 165 5.44 -9.33 -7.40
CA GLY A 165 6.55 -8.93 -8.26
C GLY A 165 7.44 -10.05 -8.77
N GLY A 166 7.18 -11.29 -8.38
CA GLY A 166 7.98 -12.46 -8.76
C GLY A 166 9.00 -12.85 -7.68
N ASP A 167 10.25 -13.09 -8.09
CA ASP A 167 11.30 -13.54 -7.19
C ASP A 167 11.75 -12.40 -6.24
N GLU A 168 11.48 -12.58 -4.94
CA GLU A 168 11.88 -11.62 -3.90
C GLU A 168 13.40 -11.47 -3.75
N THR A 169 14.18 -12.47 -4.17
CA THR A 169 15.66 -12.41 -4.08
C THR A 169 16.26 -11.34 -4.97
N ALA A 170 15.52 -10.91 -5.99
CA ALA A 170 15.91 -9.79 -6.85
C ALA A 170 15.83 -8.41 -6.15
N TRP A 171 15.16 -8.33 -4.99
CA TRP A 171 14.85 -7.08 -4.29
C TRP A 171 15.31 -7.10 -2.83
N PRO A 172 16.61 -7.22 -2.55
CA PRO A 172 17.12 -7.44 -1.20
C PRO A 172 16.84 -6.27 -0.24
N HIS A 173 16.85 -5.04 -0.74
CA HIS A 173 16.63 -3.85 0.10
C HIS A 173 15.14 -3.68 0.46
N LEU A 174 14.24 -4.03 -0.44
CA LEU A 174 12.80 -4.10 -0.14
C LEU A 174 12.48 -5.20 0.87
N VAL A 175 13.13 -6.36 0.76
CA VAL A 175 12.99 -7.45 1.73
C VAL A 175 13.50 -7.02 3.11
N ALA A 176 14.67 -6.38 3.18
CA ALA A 176 15.24 -5.85 4.42
C ALA A 176 14.33 -4.79 5.06
N TYR A 177 13.78 -3.87 4.25
CA TYR A 177 12.81 -2.87 4.72
C TYR A 177 11.55 -3.54 5.29
N ARG A 178 10.96 -4.51 4.58
CA ARG A 178 9.80 -5.27 5.06
C ARG A 178 10.08 -5.96 6.40
N GLN A 179 11.26 -6.57 6.56
CA GLN A 179 11.68 -7.19 7.82
C GLN A 179 11.79 -6.15 8.95
N ARG A 180 12.38 -4.98 8.67
CA ARG A 180 12.49 -3.86 9.61
C ARG A 180 11.12 -3.37 10.08
N MET A 181 10.17 -3.21 9.16
CA MET A 181 8.79 -2.85 9.49
C MET A 181 8.11 -3.91 10.36
N ARG A 182 8.22 -5.19 9.98
CA ARG A 182 7.62 -6.33 10.70
C ARG A 182 8.22 -6.58 12.08
N ALA A 183 9.48 -6.22 12.30
CA ALA A 183 10.13 -6.34 13.61
C ALA A 183 9.60 -5.35 14.64
N ARG A 184 8.85 -4.33 14.23
CA ARG A 184 8.26 -3.35 15.16
C ARG A 184 7.15 -3.99 16.02
N PRO A 185 7.16 -3.79 17.36
CA PRO A 185 6.18 -4.44 18.25
C PRO A 185 4.72 -4.09 17.90
N ALA A 186 4.47 -2.87 17.41
CA ALA A 186 3.12 -2.45 17.01
C ALA A 186 2.63 -3.14 15.73
N TYR A 187 3.54 -3.62 14.88
CA TYR A 187 3.21 -4.34 13.65
C TYR A 187 2.88 -5.82 13.89
N GLN A 188 3.33 -6.36 15.03
CA GLN A 188 3.14 -7.77 15.39
C GLN A 188 1.84 -8.05 16.16
N ARG A 189 1.08 -7.01 16.52
CA ARG A 189 -0.21 -7.08 17.25
C ARG A 189 -1.40 -7.13 16.30
#